data_5391fa4d5ef98e499d43d036d4b0ef1a
#
_entry.id   5391fa4d5ef98e499d43d036d4b0ef1a
#
_cell.length_a   1.000
_cell.length_b   1.000
_cell.length_c   1.000
_cell.angle_alpha   90.00
_cell.angle_beta   90.00
_cell.angle_gamma   90.00
#
_symmetry.space_group_name_H-M   'P 1'
#
loop_
_entity.id
_entity.type
_entity.pdbx_description
1 polymer ?
#
loop_
_entity_poly.entity_id
_entity_poly.type
_entity_poly.pdbx_seq_one_letter_code
_entity_poly.pdbx_strand_id
1 'polypeptide(L)'
;SGEGEDDFVFDLSREEFLELFFEDLELPNLVRTQLAKLTEFKSVRAGFSSAGNPANIDVVRSLKGAMARRMALAAPYTRRLREAEEQLRQLLAEPPVDDSRARELIEDIEHLRARARAVPFIDTFDLRYANRVLQPKPTTQAVMFCIMDVSGSMDRARKDLAKRFFTLLYLFLKRNYEKIEVVFIRHHTVAKEVDEQEFFYSRETGGTVVSSALQLTADIMRERYPISSWNLYVAQASDGDNWHHDSPACRDILLQRIMPFVRYYAYIEITPDP
;
A
#
# COMPACT_ATOMS: atom_id res chain seq x y z
N SER A 1 31.24 31.44 39.71
CA SER A 1 31.10 30.10 39.15
C SER A 1 29.63 29.78 39.12
N GLY A 2 29.02 29.98 37.96
CA GLY A 2 27.65 29.57 37.65
C GLY A 2 27.75 28.45 36.66
N GLU A 3 27.33 27.26 37.02
CA GLU A 3 27.05 26.17 36.12
C GLU A 3 25.76 26.55 35.40
N GLY A 4 25.88 26.91 34.12
CA GLY A 4 24.75 27.00 33.23
C GLY A 4 24.42 25.58 32.75
N GLU A 5 23.31 25.02 33.20
CA GLU A 5 22.69 23.89 32.54
C GLU A 5 22.08 24.44 31.25
N ASP A 6 22.69 24.10 30.11
CA ASP A 6 22.07 24.29 28.82
C ASP A 6 20.94 23.26 28.68
N ASP A 7 19.74 23.67 28.98
CA ASP A 7 18.52 22.92 28.63
C ASP A 7 18.35 23.00 27.12
N PHE A 8 18.83 21.96 26.43
CA PHE A 8 18.51 21.73 25.03
C PHE A 8 17.05 21.26 24.94
N VAL A 9 16.15 22.21 24.69
CA VAL A 9 14.77 21.90 24.37
C VAL A 9 14.70 21.53 22.88
N PHE A 10 14.57 20.25 22.57
CA PHE A 10 14.27 19.79 21.23
C PHE A 10 12.74 19.83 21.02
N ASP A 11 12.27 20.73 20.18
CA ASP A 11 10.90 20.69 19.65
C ASP A 11 10.82 19.58 18.59
N LEU A 12 10.57 18.36 19.03
CA LEU A 12 10.26 17.25 18.13
C LEU A 12 8.76 17.25 17.84
N SER A 13 8.40 17.24 16.57
CA SER A 13 7.02 16.94 16.18
C SER A 13 6.65 15.54 16.67
N ARG A 14 5.34 15.29 16.85
CA ARG A 14 4.85 13.96 17.25
C ARG A 14 5.30 12.85 16.29
N GLU A 15 5.44 13.17 15.00
CA GLU A 15 5.87 12.24 13.97
C GLU A 15 7.38 11.96 14.09
N GLU A 16 8.22 12.96 14.28
CA GLU A 16 9.66 12.82 14.49
C GLU A 16 9.98 12.09 15.81
N PHE A 17 9.23 12.37 16.89
CA PHE A 17 9.36 11.63 18.16
C PHE A 17 9.03 10.14 17.97
N LEU A 18 7.95 9.82 17.27
CA LEU A 18 7.57 8.43 16.99
C LEU A 18 8.58 7.76 16.05
N GLU A 19 9.16 8.49 15.10
CA GLU A 19 10.19 7.98 14.21
C GLU A 19 11.47 7.61 14.96
N LEU A 20 11.98 8.52 15.80
CA LEU A 20 13.17 8.31 16.62
C LEU A 20 12.95 7.19 17.67
N PHE A 21 11.78 7.15 18.30
CA PHE A 21 11.45 6.16 19.31
C PHE A 21 11.30 4.75 18.75
N PHE A 22 10.82 4.62 17.50
CA PHE A 22 10.64 3.33 16.85
C PHE A 22 11.86 2.89 16.03
N GLU A 23 12.85 3.74 15.78
CA GLU A 23 14.08 3.39 15.08
C GLU A 23 14.91 2.38 15.89
N ASP A 24 14.91 2.48 17.21
CA ASP A 24 15.57 1.55 18.13
C ASP A 24 14.74 0.30 18.47
N LEU A 25 13.43 0.30 18.18
CA LEU A 25 12.51 -0.80 18.44
C LEU A 25 12.28 -1.67 17.18
N GLU A 26 13.35 -2.26 16.65
CA GLU A 26 13.21 -3.29 15.64
C GLU A 26 12.56 -4.55 16.22
N LEU A 27 11.25 -4.72 15.98
CA LEU A 27 10.59 -5.98 16.31
C LEU A 27 11.07 -7.07 15.34
N PRO A 28 11.65 -8.15 15.85
CA PRO A 28 12.09 -9.26 15.02
C PRO A 28 10.89 -9.87 14.27
N ASN A 29 11.13 -10.31 13.03
CA ASN A 29 10.16 -11.01 12.19
C ASN A 29 8.94 -10.18 11.70
N LEU A 30 9.11 -8.91 11.43
CA LEU A 30 8.12 -8.08 10.72
C LEU A 30 7.94 -8.50 9.25
N VAL A 31 7.76 -9.79 8.99
CA VAL A 31 7.42 -10.27 7.66
C VAL A 31 5.94 -10.02 7.43
N ARG A 32 5.61 -9.09 6.55
CA ARG A 32 4.25 -8.85 6.12
C ARG A 32 3.73 -10.08 5.39
N THR A 33 2.73 -10.75 5.96
CA THR A 33 2.06 -11.85 5.27
C THR A 33 1.12 -11.26 4.22
N GLN A 34 1.41 -11.50 2.95
CA GLN A 34 0.54 -11.07 1.86
C GLN A 34 -0.66 -12.01 1.78
N LEU A 35 -1.84 -11.42 1.80
CA LEU A 35 -3.09 -12.15 1.74
C LEU A 35 -3.45 -12.60 0.33
N ALA A 36 -3.57 -13.89 0.14
CA ALA A 36 -4.03 -14.48 -1.13
C ALA A 36 -5.56 -14.34 -1.38
N LYS A 37 -6.37 -14.00 -0.38
CA LYS A 37 -7.84 -14.10 -0.47
C LYS A 37 -8.66 -12.81 -0.34
N LEU A 38 -8.09 -11.72 0.13
CA LEU A 38 -8.75 -10.40 0.13
C LEU A 38 -7.92 -9.44 -0.72
N THR A 39 -7.91 -9.69 -2.01
CA THR A 39 -7.25 -8.84 -2.97
C THR A 39 -8.18 -7.68 -3.31
N GLU A 40 -7.94 -6.53 -2.72
CA GLU A 40 -8.43 -5.29 -3.31
C GLU A 40 -7.70 -5.09 -4.63
N PHE A 41 -8.46 -4.88 -5.70
CA PHE A 41 -7.88 -4.61 -7.01
C PHE A 41 -7.77 -3.10 -7.22
N LYS A 42 -6.56 -2.62 -7.43
CA LYS A 42 -6.31 -1.24 -7.84
C LYS A 42 -6.18 -1.18 -9.36
N SER A 43 -6.97 -0.31 -9.99
CA SER A 43 -6.82 -0.03 -11.42
C SER A 43 -5.57 0.83 -11.65
N VAL A 44 -4.54 0.23 -12.26
CA VAL A 44 -3.29 0.92 -12.61
C VAL A 44 -3.17 1.08 -14.12
N ARG A 45 -2.50 2.15 -14.54
CA ARG A 45 -2.20 2.38 -15.95
C ARG A 45 -1.22 1.34 -16.46
N ALA A 46 -1.60 0.61 -17.52
CA ALA A 46 -0.80 -0.46 -18.12
C ALA A 46 -0.43 -0.14 -19.59
N GLY A 47 -0.07 1.11 -19.85
CA GLY A 47 0.34 1.53 -21.18
C GLY A 47 -0.84 1.87 -22.10
N PHE A 48 -0.70 1.56 -23.40
CA PHE A 48 -1.66 1.90 -24.44
C PHE A 48 -1.91 0.69 -25.35
N SER A 49 -3.15 0.56 -25.82
CA SER A 49 -3.57 -0.45 -26.78
C SER A 49 -4.01 0.21 -28.07
N SER A 50 -3.95 -0.55 -29.19
CA SER A 50 -4.53 -0.15 -30.48
C SER A 50 -6.04 -0.39 -30.57
N ALA A 51 -6.60 -1.15 -29.61
CA ALA A 51 -8.02 -1.44 -29.49
C ALA A 51 -8.48 -1.20 -28.06
N GLY A 52 -9.69 -0.67 -27.87
CA GLY A 52 -10.20 -0.40 -26.53
C GLY A 52 -11.55 0.32 -26.55
N ASN A 53 -12.04 0.66 -25.36
CA ASN A 53 -13.27 1.44 -25.22
C ASN A 53 -13.05 2.88 -25.72
N PRO A 54 -13.93 3.41 -26.56
CA PRO A 54 -13.85 4.81 -27.06
C PRO A 54 -13.70 5.85 -25.95
N ALA A 55 -14.28 5.63 -24.77
CA ALA A 55 -14.13 6.54 -23.62
C ALA A 55 -12.68 6.66 -23.10
N ASN A 56 -11.81 5.69 -23.42
CA ASN A 56 -10.41 5.65 -22.98
C ASN A 56 -9.43 6.09 -24.08
N ILE A 57 -9.92 6.73 -25.17
CA ILE A 57 -9.06 7.16 -26.26
C ILE A 57 -8.07 8.25 -25.79
N ASP A 58 -6.80 8.08 -26.12
CA ASP A 58 -5.77 9.08 -25.93
C ASP A 58 -5.67 9.92 -27.21
N VAL A 59 -6.43 11.04 -27.23
CA VAL A 59 -6.55 11.92 -28.41
C VAL A 59 -5.18 12.47 -28.84
N VAL A 60 -4.38 12.92 -27.89
CA VAL A 60 -3.07 13.53 -28.15
C VAL A 60 -2.12 12.53 -28.81
N ARG A 61 -2.05 11.32 -28.27
CA ARG A 61 -1.17 10.27 -28.77
C ARG A 61 -1.64 9.76 -30.15
N SER A 62 -2.94 9.60 -30.33
CA SER A 62 -3.54 9.22 -31.61
C SER A 62 -3.25 10.26 -32.68
N LEU A 63 -3.45 11.56 -32.39
CA LEU A 63 -3.14 12.62 -33.34
C LEU A 63 -1.65 12.73 -33.66
N LYS A 64 -0.75 12.57 -32.67
CA LYS A 64 0.69 12.53 -32.93
C LYS A 64 1.07 11.39 -33.87
N GLY A 65 0.48 10.19 -33.66
CA GLY A 65 0.66 9.04 -34.55
C GLY A 65 0.17 9.32 -35.98
N ALA A 66 -1.04 9.89 -36.11
CA ALA A 66 -1.64 10.25 -37.40
C ALA A 66 -0.79 11.28 -38.15
N MET A 67 -0.31 12.32 -37.47
CA MET A 67 0.57 13.33 -38.06
C MET A 67 1.89 12.72 -38.55
N ALA A 68 2.55 11.92 -37.72
CA ALA A 68 3.80 11.22 -38.09
C ALA A 68 3.59 10.32 -39.31
N ARG A 69 2.52 9.51 -39.34
CA ARG A 69 2.17 8.66 -40.47
C ARG A 69 1.92 9.49 -41.74
N ARG A 70 1.11 10.55 -41.63
CA ARG A 70 0.84 11.43 -42.80
C ARG A 70 2.11 12.07 -43.33
N MET A 71 2.97 12.61 -42.45
CA MET A 71 4.26 13.17 -42.88
C MET A 71 5.10 12.11 -43.60
N ALA A 72 5.23 10.91 -43.06
CA ALA A 72 6.01 9.85 -43.68
C ALA A 72 5.44 9.40 -45.05
N LEU A 73 4.13 9.21 -45.15
CA LEU A 73 3.49 8.72 -46.37
C LEU A 73 3.29 9.80 -47.45
N ALA A 74 3.03 11.05 -47.04
CA ALA A 74 2.83 12.15 -47.99
C ALA A 74 4.13 12.84 -48.40
N ALA A 75 5.23 12.71 -47.62
CA ALA A 75 6.49 13.41 -47.93
C ALA A 75 7.04 13.15 -49.34
N PRO A 76 7.07 11.90 -49.87
CA PRO A 76 7.57 11.63 -51.19
C PRO A 76 6.74 12.36 -52.30
N TYR A 77 5.40 12.38 -52.13
CA TYR A 77 4.48 13.03 -53.09
C TYR A 77 4.59 14.55 -52.95
N THR A 78 4.67 15.10 -51.78
CA THR A 78 4.80 16.58 -51.54
C THR A 78 6.12 17.09 -52.06
N ARG A 79 7.21 16.34 -51.97
CA ARG A 79 8.49 16.74 -52.53
C ARG A 79 8.44 16.80 -54.04
N ARG A 80 7.97 15.72 -54.69
CA ARG A 80 7.83 15.66 -56.14
C ARG A 80 6.84 16.71 -56.68
N LEU A 81 5.76 16.96 -55.95
CA LEU A 81 4.82 18.01 -56.26
C LEU A 81 5.48 19.39 -56.33
N ARG A 82 6.30 19.75 -55.36
CA ARG A 82 7.04 21.02 -55.32
C ARG A 82 8.04 21.10 -56.51
N GLU A 83 8.73 20.01 -56.81
CA GLU A 83 9.67 19.91 -57.93
C GLU A 83 8.92 20.11 -59.26
N ALA A 84 7.79 19.46 -59.46
CA ALA A 84 6.97 19.61 -60.66
C ALA A 84 6.35 21.01 -60.80
N GLU A 85 5.86 21.60 -59.69
CA GLU A 85 5.32 22.98 -59.67
C GLU A 85 6.42 24.00 -60.01
N GLU A 86 7.65 23.78 -59.55
CA GLU A 86 8.78 24.65 -59.87
C GLU A 86 9.21 24.50 -61.33
N GLN A 87 9.26 23.27 -61.84
CA GLN A 87 9.54 23.05 -63.28
C GLN A 87 8.49 23.69 -64.18
N LEU A 88 7.23 23.58 -63.83
CA LEU A 88 6.15 24.24 -64.58
C LEU A 88 6.29 25.74 -64.55
N ARG A 89 6.64 26.35 -63.40
CA ARG A 89 6.87 27.76 -63.26
C ARG A 89 8.03 28.25 -64.12
N GLN A 90 9.13 27.52 -64.16
CA GLN A 90 10.30 27.86 -65.00
C GLN A 90 9.96 27.74 -66.50
N LEU A 91 9.23 26.69 -66.91
CA LEU A 91 8.82 26.49 -68.27
C LEU A 91 7.90 27.61 -68.79
N LEU A 92 7.01 28.12 -67.95
CA LEU A 92 6.10 29.24 -68.28
C LEU A 92 6.78 30.60 -68.26
N ALA A 93 7.97 30.73 -67.64
CA ALA A 93 8.72 31.99 -67.57
C ALA A 93 9.61 32.23 -68.80
N GLU A 94 9.98 31.19 -69.58
CA GLU A 94 10.88 31.26 -70.74
C GLU A 94 10.15 30.99 -72.05
N PRO A 95 9.81 31.95 -72.89
CA PRO A 95 9.19 31.73 -74.20
C PRO A 95 10.26 31.29 -75.23
N PRO A 96 9.93 30.38 -76.20
CA PRO A 96 8.58 29.83 -76.44
C PRO A 96 8.20 28.71 -75.45
N VAL A 97 6.97 28.73 -74.95
CA VAL A 97 6.48 27.73 -74.02
C VAL A 97 6.22 26.41 -74.77
N ASP A 98 6.77 25.32 -74.29
CA ASP A 98 6.43 23.96 -74.78
C ASP A 98 5.08 23.51 -74.18
N ASP A 99 4.00 23.72 -74.93
CA ASP A 99 2.64 23.39 -74.52
C ASP A 99 2.45 21.89 -74.21
N SER A 100 3.20 20.99 -74.88
CA SER A 100 3.12 19.54 -74.61
C SER A 100 3.69 19.23 -73.27
N ARG A 101 4.85 19.77 -72.95
CA ARG A 101 5.54 19.57 -71.66
C ARG A 101 4.79 20.20 -70.50
N ALA A 102 4.17 21.37 -70.76
CA ALA A 102 3.34 22.03 -69.76
C ALA A 102 2.12 21.16 -69.36
N ARG A 103 1.45 20.53 -70.34
CA ARG A 103 0.30 19.63 -70.08
C ARG A 103 0.74 18.41 -69.28
N GLU A 104 1.84 17.74 -69.63
CA GLU A 104 2.39 16.60 -68.86
C GLU A 104 2.66 16.99 -67.41
N LEU A 105 3.27 18.13 -67.16
CA LEU A 105 3.55 18.60 -65.81
C LEU A 105 2.28 18.92 -65.02
N ILE A 106 1.26 19.44 -65.65
CA ILE A 106 -0.06 19.72 -65.01
C ILE A 106 -0.71 18.41 -64.61
N GLU A 107 -0.72 17.40 -65.48
CA GLU A 107 -1.29 16.08 -65.21
C GLU A 107 -0.52 15.39 -64.05
N ASP A 108 0.82 15.45 -64.04
CA ASP A 108 1.63 14.94 -62.93
C ASP A 108 1.34 15.67 -61.60
N ILE A 109 1.20 16.98 -61.64
CA ILE A 109 0.84 17.77 -60.45
C ILE A 109 -0.52 17.36 -59.92
N GLU A 110 -1.53 17.18 -60.76
CA GLU A 110 -2.86 16.71 -60.34
C GLU A 110 -2.79 15.31 -59.74
N HIS A 111 -2.06 14.41 -60.37
CA HIS A 111 -1.85 13.04 -59.86
C HIS A 111 -1.16 13.04 -58.51
N LEU A 112 -0.07 13.81 -58.34
CA LEU A 112 0.67 13.90 -57.10
C LEU A 112 -0.15 14.52 -55.96
N ARG A 113 -0.97 15.54 -56.27
CA ARG A 113 -1.92 16.15 -55.34
C ARG A 113 -2.99 15.15 -54.86
N ALA A 114 -3.55 14.38 -55.82
CA ALA A 114 -4.51 13.33 -55.52
C ALA A 114 -3.92 12.27 -54.58
N ARG A 115 -2.69 11.80 -54.86
CA ARG A 115 -1.96 10.86 -53.98
C ARG A 115 -1.67 11.40 -52.60
N ALA A 116 -1.22 12.67 -52.49
CA ALA A 116 -0.97 13.30 -51.20
C ALA A 116 -2.26 13.48 -50.36
N ARG A 117 -3.39 13.77 -51.00
CA ARG A 117 -4.70 13.90 -50.38
C ARG A 117 -5.34 12.57 -50.00
N ALA A 118 -4.99 11.48 -50.69
CA ALA A 118 -5.51 10.12 -50.42
C ALA A 118 -5.06 9.61 -49.03
N VAL A 119 -4.02 10.18 -48.43
CA VAL A 119 -3.60 9.79 -47.09
C VAL A 119 -4.60 10.33 -46.06
N PRO A 120 -5.39 9.50 -45.39
CA PRO A 120 -6.42 9.94 -44.45
C PRO A 120 -5.82 10.72 -43.27
N PHE A 121 -6.58 11.71 -42.78
CA PHE A 121 -6.12 12.53 -41.65
C PHE A 121 -5.92 11.70 -40.40
N ILE A 122 -6.86 10.83 -40.07
CA ILE A 122 -6.80 9.83 -38.99
C ILE A 122 -7.21 8.49 -39.59
N ASP A 123 -6.53 7.45 -39.21
CA ASP A 123 -6.84 6.07 -39.53
C ASP A 123 -7.09 5.30 -38.22
N THR A 124 -7.82 4.21 -38.28
CA THR A 124 -8.02 3.29 -37.12
C THR A 124 -6.69 2.82 -36.55
N PHE A 125 -5.68 2.68 -37.39
CA PHE A 125 -4.32 2.32 -36.99
C PHE A 125 -3.64 3.37 -36.08
N ASP A 126 -4.04 4.62 -36.17
CA ASP A 126 -3.47 5.72 -35.36
C ASP A 126 -4.05 5.75 -33.95
N LEU A 127 -5.21 5.14 -33.74
CA LEU A 127 -5.92 5.20 -32.47
C LEU A 127 -5.14 4.52 -31.36
N ARG A 128 -5.04 5.19 -30.22
CA ARG A 128 -4.43 4.68 -29.00
C ARG A 128 -5.39 4.86 -27.85
N TYR A 129 -5.60 3.79 -27.13
CA TYR A 129 -6.49 3.72 -25.98
C TYR A 129 -5.66 3.52 -24.72
N ALA A 130 -5.94 4.30 -23.67
CA ALA A 130 -5.33 4.09 -22.39
C ALA A 130 -5.75 2.73 -21.83
N ASN A 131 -4.79 1.85 -21.63
CA ASN A 131 -5.04 0.54 -21.04
C ASN A 131 -4.90 0.62 -19.51
N ARG A 132 -5.81 -0.04 -18.82
CA ARG A 132 -5.79 -0.17 -17.36
C ARG A 132 -5.95 -1.64 -17.00
N VAL A 133 -5.09 -2.11 -16.13
CA VAL A 133 -5.18 -3.47 -15.57
C VAL A 133 -5.49 -3.38 -14.09
N LEU A 134 -6.28 -4.32 -13.62
CA LEU A 134 -6.53 -4.51 -12.20
C LEU A 134 -5.33 -5.26 -11.61
N GLN A 135 -4.52 -4.56 -10.83
CA GLN A 135 -3.45 -5.21 -10.05
C GLN A 135 -3.96 -5.50 -8.65
N PRO A 136 -3.73 -6.71 -8.14
CA PRO A 136 -4.05 -7.03 -6.77
C PRO A 136 -3.21 -6.14 -5.84
N LYS A 137 -3.88 -5.44 -4.93
CA LYS A 137 -3.24 -4.72 -3.84
C LYS A 137 -3.16 -5.67 -2.64
N PRO A 138 -1.97 -6.13 -2.24
CA PRO A 138 -1.86 -6.95 -1.04
C PRO A 138 -2.27 -6.11 0.18
N THR A 139 -3.37 -6.46 0.81
CA THR A 139 -3.78 -5.90 2.10
C THR A 139 -2.99 -6.59 3.20
N THR A 140 -2.16 -5.84 3.91
CA THR A 140 -1.47 -6.35 5.10
C THR A 140 -2.35 -6.09 6.31
N GLN A 141 -2.77 -7.17 6.99
CA GLN A 141 -3.60 -7.09 8.19
C GLN A 141 -2.83 -7.63 9.39
N ALA A 142 -3.03 -7.01 10.54
CA ALA A 142 -2.51 -7.48 11.81
C ALA A 142 -3.60 -7.50 12.86
N VAL A 143 -3.51 -8.43 13.79
CA VAL A 143 -4.30 -8.45 15.03
C VAL A 143 -3.36 -8.39 16.21
N MET A 144 -3.68 -7.55 17.17
CA MET A 144 -2.97 -7.40 18.42
C MET A 144 -3.87 -7.89 19.57
N PHE A 145 -3.42 -8.95 20.22
CA PHE A 145 -4.03 -9.46 21.45
C PHE A 145 -3.41 -8.73 22.63
N CYS A 146 -4.23 -8.00 23.38
CA CYS A 146 -3.83 -7.34 24.63
C CYS A 146 -4.33 -8.19 25.79
N ILE A 147 -3.42 -8.78 26.55
CA ILE A 147 -3.73 -9.61 27.72
C ILE A 147 -3.31 -8.83 28.97
N MET A 148 -4.25 -8.60 29.88
CA MET A 148 -3.97 -7.90 31.12
C MET A 148 -4.49 -8.69 32.32
N ASP A 149 -3.62 -8.83 33.29
CA ASP A 149 -3.99 -9.25 34.63
C ASP A 149 -4.78 -8.11 35.32
N VAL A 150 -5.94 -8.47 35.86
CA VAL A 150 -6.79 -7.55 36.61
C VAL A 150 -6.99 -8.02 38.07
N SER A 151 -6.11 -8.89 38.53
CA SER A 151 -6.04 -9.33 39.95
C SER A 151 -5.93 -8.15 40.91
N GLY A 152 -6.19 -8.41 42.19
CA GLY A 152 -6.23 -7.35 43.20
C GLY A 152 -4.93 -6.57 43.41
N SER A 153 -3.79 -7.16 43.01
CA SER A 153 -2.46 -6.51 43.04
C SER A 153 -2.25 -5.50 41.92
N MET A 154 -2.99 -5.60 40.81
CA MET A 154 -2.93 -4.66 39.70
C MET A 154 -3.70 -3.37 39.98
N ASP A 155 -3.07 -2.44 40.66
CA ASP A 155 -3.61 -1.12 41.01
C ASP A 155 -3.74 -0.21 39.78
N ARG A 156 -4.22 1.02 40.02
CA ARG A 156 -4.43 2.01 38.94
C ARG A 156 -3.13 2.43 38.25
N ALA A 157 -2.05 2.58 39.01
CA ALA A 157 -0.76 3.02 38.45
C ALA A 157 -0.19 1.96 37.52
N ARG A 158 -0.26 0.68 37.90
CA ARG A 158 0.16 -0.44 37.06
C ARG A 158 -0.69 -0.58 35.79
N LYS A 159 -2.01 -0.39 35.90
CA LYS A 159 -2.89 -0.36 34.71
C LYS A 159 -2.57 0.79 33.76
N ASP A 160 -2.20 1.96 34.26
CA ASP A 160 -1.77 3.10 33.43
C ASP A 160 -0.45 2.82 32.70
N LEU A 161 0.50 2.11 33.32
CA LEU A 161 1.72 1.63 32.67
C LEU A 161 1.41 0.60 31.59
N ALA A 162 0.57 -0.38 31.89
CA ALA A 162 0.11 -1.37 30.90
C ALA A 162 -0.56 -0.69 29.70
N LYS A 163 -1.39 0.32 29.93
CA LYS A 163 -2.04 1.09 28.87
C LYS A 163 -1.02 1.79 27.96
N ARG A 164 0.02 2.41 28.51
CA ARG A 164 1.10 3.01 27.72
C ARG A 164 1.81 1.98 26.87
N PHE A 165 2.15 0.83 27.43
CA PHE A 165 2.76 -0.27 26.70
C PHE A 165 1.90 -0.75 25.53
N PHE A 166 0.62 -1.03 25.74
CA PHE A 166 -0.30 -1.43 24.67
C PHE A 166 -0.46 -0.36 23.62
N THR A 167 -0.53 0.90 24.00
CA THR A 167 -0.64 2.04 23.07
C THR A 167 0.59 2.14 22.17
N LEU A 168 1.79 1.99 22.73
CA LEU A 168 3.03 2.03 21.95
C LEU A 168 3.10 0.90 20.92
N LEU A 169 2.78 -0.33 21.32
CA LEU A 169 2.76 -1.45 20.38
C LEU A 169 1.69 -1.26 19.29
N TYR A 170 0.51 -0.76 19.64
CA TYR A 170 -0.52 -0.42 18.67
C TYR A 170 -0.05 0.63 17.64
N LEU A 171 0.59 1.71 18.10
CA LEU A 171 1.13 2.75 17.23
C LEU A 171 2.20 2.21 16.29
N PHE A 172 3.07 1.34 16.80
CA PHE A 172 4.06 0.64 16.00
C PHE A 172 3.41 -0.21 14.90
N LEU A 173 2.41 -1.00 15.25
CA LEU A 173 1.69 -1.81 14.26
C LEU A 173 0.97 -0.93 13.23
N LYS A 174 0.37 0.19 13.66
CA LYS A 174 -0.33 1.13 12.80
C LYS A 174 0.58 1.76 11.73
N ARG A 175 1.86 1.91 12.02
CA ARG A 175 2.85 2.37 11.02
C ARG A 175 3.12 1.31 9.95
N ASN A 176 3.05 0.03 10.31
CA ASN A 176 3.48 -1.08 9.46
C ASN A 176 2.34 -1.80 8.74
N TYR A 177 1.11 -1.67 9.22
CA TYR A 177 -0.07 -2.37 8.71
C TYR A 177 -1.17 -1.42 8.31
N GLU A 178 -1.88 -1.76 7.22
CA GLU A 178 -3.01 -0.95 6.74
C GLU A 178 -4.28 -1.18 7.59
N LYS A 179 -4.48 -2.43 8.03
CA LYS A 179 -5.61 -2.80 8.89
C LYS A 179 -5.10 -3.47 10.16
N ILE A 180 -5.55 -2.96 11.31
CA ILE A 180 -5.25 -3.53 12.61
C ILE A 180 -6.54 -3.76 13.35
N GLU A 181 -6.71 -4.96 13.89
CA GLU A 181 -7.73 -5.28 14.88
C GLU A 181 -7.07 -5.49 16.25
N VAL A 182 -7.76 -5.10 17.30
CA VAL A 182 -7.29 -5.27 18.68
C VAL A 182 -8.29 -6.10 19.43
N VAL A 183 -7.79 -7.13 20.11
CA VAL A 183 -8.58 -8.02 20.96
C VAL A 183 -8.12 -7.83 22.40
N PHE A 184 -9.03 -7.43 23.25
CA PHE A 184 -8.75 -7.20 24.66
C PHE A 184 -9.19 -8.40 25.48
N ILE A 185 -8.25 -8.98 26.23
CA ILE A 185 -8.46 -10.14 27.09
C ILE A 185 -8.00 -9.77 28.49
N ARG A 186 -8.90 -9.74 29.43
CA ARG A 186 -8.59 -9.61 30.83
C ARG A 186 -8.70 -10.93 31.55
N HIS A 187 -7.90 -11.13 32.56
CA HIS A 187 -7.99 -12.33 33.38
C HIS A 187 -7.75 -12.05 34.85
N HIS A 188 -8.35 -12.85 35.63
CA HIS A 188 -8.05 -13.11 37.04
C HIS A 188 -8.02 -14.64 37.23
N THR A 189 -8.98 -15.27 37.88
CA THR A 189 -9.15 -16.75 37.87
C THR A 189 -9.75 -17.25 36.56
N VAL A 190 -10.48 -16.42 35.84
CA VAL A 190 -11.12 -16.73 34.54
C VAL A 190 -10.84 -15.61 33.56
N ALA A 191 -10.50 -15.98 32.34
CA ALA A 191 -10.28 -15.03 31.27
C ALA A 191 -11.55 -14.69 30.52
N LYS A 192 -11.66 -13.45 30.08
CA LYS A 192 -12.79 -12.95 29.29
C LYS A 192 -12.31 -11.96 28.23
N GLU A 193 -12.84 -12.07 27.02
CA GLU A 193 -12.74 -11.00 26.02
C GLU A 193 -13.71 -9.87 26.39
N VAL A 194 -13.23 -8.64 26.30
CA VAL A 194 -13.94 -7.45 26.74
C VAL A 194 -13.70 -6.29 25.76
N ASP A 195 -14.49 -5.24 25.89
CA ASP A 195 -14.22 -3.99 25.20
C ASP A 195 -13.08 -3.17 25.83
N GLU A 196 -12.63 -2.12 25.15
CA GLU A 196 -11.55 -1.26 25.63
C GLU A 196 -11.88 -0.60 26.98
N GLN A 197 -13.13 -0.20 27.21
CA GLN A 197 -13.54 0.44 28.44
C GLN A 197 -13.47 -0.54 29.62
N GLU A 198 -14.03 -1.72 29.45
CA GLU A 198 -14.00 -2.77 30.48
C GLU A 198 -12.57 -3.23 30.74
N PHE A 199 -11.72 -3.29 29.71
CA PHE A 199 -10.32 -3.69 29.83
C PHE A 199 -9.51 -2.78 30.73
N PHE A 200 -9.59 -1.47 30.57
CA PHE A 200 -8.77 -0.51 31.32
C PHE A 200 -9.38 -0.03 32.63
N TYR A 201 -10.69 -0.07 32.78
CA TYR A 201 -11.38 0.58 33.90
C TYR A 201 -12.12 -0.38 34.83
N SER A 202 -12.19 -1.68 34.49
CA SER A 202 -12.81 -2.65 35.40
C SER A 202 -11.99 -2.85 36.67
N ARG A 203 -12.70 -3.04 37.78
CA ARG A 203 -12.12 -3.40 39.07
C ARG A 203 -12.65 -4.77 39.46
N GLU A 204 -11.81 -5.76 39.44
CA GLU A 204 -12.14 -7.08 39.92
C GLU A 204 -11.13 -7.53 40.98
N THR A 205 -11.57 -8.36 41.90
CA THR A 205 -10.73 -8.95 42.94
C THR A 205 -10.80 -10.45 42.74
N GLY A 206 -9.65 -11.09 42.61
CA GLY A 206 -9.58 -12.56 42.42
C GLY A 206 -8.13 -13.02 42.43
N GLY A 207 -7.94 -14.33 42.41
CA GLY A 207 -6.61 -14.91 42.21
C GLY A 207 -6.19 -14.85 40.76
N THR A 208 -4.96 -15.27 40.44
CA THR A 208 -4.37 -15.18 39.11
C THR A 208 -4.20 -16.55 38.50
N VAL A 209 -4.87 -16.84 37.38
CA VAL A 209 -4.73 -18.04 36.56
C VAL A 209 -4.43 -17.61 35.12
N VAL A 210 -3.15 -17.54 34.79
CA VAL A 210 -2.66 -17.05 33.50
C VAL A 210 -3.03 -17.98 32.35
N SER A 211 -3.04 -19.29 32.60
CA SER A 211 -3.38 -20.29 31.57
C SER A 211 -4.76 -20.08 30.98
N SER A 212 -5.71 -19.55 31.75
CA SER A 212 -7.07 -19.24 31.25
C SER A 212 -7.04 -18.18 30.14
N ALA A 213 -6.21 -17.14 30.28
CA ALA A 213 -6.05 -16.10 29.26
C ALA A 213 -5.33 -16.61 28.02
N LEU A 214 -4.27 -17.40 28.21
CA LEU A 214 -3.53 -18.00 27.11
C LEU A 214 -4.41 -18.98 26.30
N GLN A 215 -5.23 -19.77 26.99
CA GLN A 215 -6.16 -20.68 26.36
C GLN A 215 -7.19 -19.92 25.51
N LEU A 216 -7.81 -18.88 26.07
CA LEU A 216 -8.77 -18.05 25.37
C LEU A 216 -8.14 -17.36 24.17
N THR A 217 -6.93 -16.82 24.32
CA THR A 217 -6.15 -16.22 23.23
C THR A 217 -5.95 -17.22 22.09
N ALA A 218 -5.47 -18.43 22.40
CA ALA A 218 -5.23 -19.47 21.40
C ALA A 218 -6.53 -19.90 20.66
N ASP A 219 -7.65 -19.95 21.36
CA ASP A 219 -8.92 -20.29 20.77
C ASP A 219 -9.44 -19.18 19.83
N ILE A 220 -9.38 -17.94 20.25
CA ILE A 220 -9.73 -16.77 19.41
C ILE A 220 -8.83 -16.68 18.18
N MET A 221 -7.51 -16.88 18.34
CA MET A 221 -6.56 -16.90 17.22
C MET A 221 -6.98 -17.94 16.18
N ARG A 222 -7.28 -19.15 16.60
CA ARG A 222 -7.67 -20.25 15.70
C ARG A 222 -8.99 -19.98 14.99
N GLU A 223 -9.98 -19.45 15.69
CA GLU A 223 -11.35 -19.29 15.19
C GLU A 223 -11.51 -18.07 14.31
N ARG A 224 -10.92 -16.94 14.65
CA ARG A 224 -11.16 -15.66 13.98
C ARG A 224 -10.02 -15.14 13.13
N TYR A 225 -8.77 -15.54 13.43
CA TYR A 225 -7.58 -14.93 12.82
C TYR A 225 -6.63 -15.98 12.21
N PRO A 226 -7.01 -16.60 11.10
CA PRO A 226 -6.14 -17.60 10.45
C PRO A 226 -4.82 -16.95 10.00
N ILE A 227 -3.71 -17.62 10.25
CA ILE A 227 -2.34 -17.14 9.95
C ILE A 227 -2.07 -16.88 8.47
N SER A 228 -2.87 -17.51 7.58
CA SER A 228 -2.81 -17.24 6.14
C SER A 228 -3.28 -15.83 5.78
N SER A 229 -3.99 -15.19 6.69
CA SER A 229 -4.68 -13.92 6.46
C SER A 229 -4.28 -12.82 7.43
N TRP A 230 -3.73 -13.16 8.57
CA TRP A 230 -3.43 -12.24 9.64
C TRP A 230 -2.00 -12.40 10.16
N ASN A 231 -1.36 -11.28 10.47
CA ASN A 231 -0.15 -11.26 11.28
C ASN A 231 -0.56 -11.07 12.73
N LEU A 232 -0.21 -12.04 13.58
CA LEU A 232 -0.67 -12.09 14.96
C LEU A 232 0.43 -11.56 15.89
N TYR A 233 0.02 -10.66 16.77
CA TYR A 233 0.86 -10.05 17.81
C TYR A 233 0.19 -10.22 19.16
N VAL A 234 0.97 -10.53 20.17
CA VAL A 234 0.47 -10.67 21.56
C VAL A 234 1.28 -9.74 22.44
N ALA A 235 0.58 -8.97 23.25
CA ALA A 235 1.12 -8.15 24.32
C ALA A 235 0.46 -8.55 25.62
N GLN A 236 1.26 -8.94 26.60
CA GLN A 236 0.78 -9.33 27.92
C GLN A 236 1.41 -8.42 29.00
N ALA A 237 0.57 -7.92 29.89
CA ALA A 237 0.97 -7.15 31.07
C ALA A 237 0.45 -7.82 32.34
N SER A 238 1.34 -8.03 33.31
CA SER A 238 1.07 -8.67 34.61
C SER A 238 2.05 -8.13 35.66
N ASP A 239 1.78 -8.35 36.92
CA ASP A 239 2.74 -8.11 38.02
C ASP A 239 3.65 -9.30 38.33
N GLY A 240 3.58 -10.35 37.49
CA GLY A 240 4.41 -11.56 37.65
C GLY A 240 3.78 -12.64 38.53
N ASP A 241 2.70 -12.37 39.21
CA ASP A 241 2.04 -13.35 40.06
C ASP A 241 1.28 -14.40 39.22
N ASN A 242 1.51 -15.66 39.53
CA ASN A 242 0.75 -16.80 38.99
C ASN A 242 0.76 -17.94 39.99
N TRP A 243 -0.27 -18.74 40.00
CA TRP A 243 -0.29 -19.94 40.83
C TRP A 243 0.75 -20.96 40.36
N HIS A 244 1.55 -21.52 41.27
CA HIS A 244 2.64 -22.44 40.93
C HIS A 244 2.19 -23.66 40.12
N HIS A 245 0.98 -24.16 40.37
CA HIS A 245 0.44 -25.31 39.61
C HIS A 245 -0.07 -24.93 38.20
N ASP A 246 -0.22 -23.65 37.89
CA ASP A 246 -0.69 -23.16 36.58
C ASP A 246 0.47 -23.01 35.58
N SER A 247 1.70 -22.80 36.05
CA SER A 247 2.87 -22.53 35.20
C SER A 247 3.16 -23.60 34.15
N PRO A 248 3.02 -24.92 34.43
CA PRO A 248 3.19 -25.95 33.38
C PRO A 248 2.15 -25.83 32.27
N ALA A 249 0.89 -25.56 32.61
CA ALA A 249 -0.17 -25.35 31.62
C ALA A 249 0.09 -24.12 30.75
N CYS A 250 0.53 -23.01 31.38
CA CYS A 250 0.95 -21.80 30.64
C CYS A 250 2.05 -22.08 29.61
N ARG A 251 3.09 -22.79 30.05
CA ARG A 251 4.20 -23.16 29.18
C ARG A 251 3.75 -24.01 27.99
N ASP A 252 2.91 -25.00 28.21
CA ASP A 252 2.46 -25.92 27.16
C ASP A 252 1.57 -25.18 26.15
N ILE A 253 0.68 -24.32 26.61
CA ILE A 253 -0.17 -23.49 25.72
C ILE A 253 0.68 -22.53 24.91
N LEU A 254 1.62 -21.83 25.56
CA LEU A 254 2.52 -20.89 24.88
C LEU A 254 3.32 -21.60 23.79
N LEU A 255 4.02 -22.69 24.11
CA LEU A 255 4.92 -23.36 23.18
C LEU A 255 4.19 -24.06 22.03
N GLN A 256 3.01 -24.62 22.29
CA GLN A 256 2.32 -25.46 21.29
C GLN A 256 1.23 -24.71 20.52
N ARG A 257 0.60 -23.71 21.14
CA ARG A 257 -0.62 -23.11 20.59
C ARG A 257 -0.54 -21.62 20.27
N ILE A 258 0.48 -20.90 20.77
CA ILE A 258 0.62 -19.45 20.55
C ILE A 258 1.92 -19.15 19.80
N MET A 259 3.08 -19.46 20.35
CA MET A 259 4.39 -19.07 19.82
C MET A 259 4.64 -19.50 18.36
N PRO A 260 4.19 -20.66 17.88
CA PRO A 260 4.39 -21.05 16.48
C PRO A 260 3.63 -20.18 15.47
N PHE A 261 2.64 -19.43 15.92
CA PHE A 261 1.71 -18.69 15.06
C PHE A 261 1.85 -17.18 15.15
N VAL A 262 2.45 -16.66 16.23
CA VAL A 262 2.63 -15.22 16.43
C VAL A 262 3.92 -14.72 15.80
N ARG A 263 3.89 -13.49 15.32
CA ARG A 263 5.08 -12.79 14.83
C ARG A 263 5.93 -12.26 15.97
N TYR A 264 5.26 -11.84 17.01
CA TYR A 264 5.92 -11.33 18.21
C TYR A 264 5.02 -11.51 19.42
N TYR A 265 5.65 -11.86 20.53
CA TYR A 265 5.02 -11.93 21.85
C TYR A 265 5.81 -11.03 22.80
N ALA A 266 5.16 -9.96 23.30
CA ALA A 266 5.74 -9.05 24.27
C ALA A 266 5.12 -9.32 25.64
N TYR A 267 5.96 -9.51 26.63
CA TYR A 267 5.56 -9.59 28.03
C TYR A 267 6.19 -8.43 28.81
N ILE A 268 5.38 -7.72 29.56
CA ILE A 268 5.84 -6.71 30.52
C ILE A 268 5.43 -7.12 31.93
N GLU A 269 6.41 -7.22 32.81
CA GLU A 269 6.21 -7.39 34.23
C GLU A 269 6.24 -6.01 34.89
N ILE A 270 5.16 -5.66 35.58
CA ILE A 270 4.98 -4.36 36.21
C ILE A 270 5.16 -4.55 37.71
N THR A 271 6.39 -4.40 38.17
CA THR A 271 6.72 -4.49 39.59
C THR A 271 6.31 -3.22 40.34
N PRO A 272 5.97 -3.31 41.64
CA PRO A 272 5.81 -2.12 42.47
C PRO A 272 7.13 -1.34 42.53
N ASP A 273 7.02 -0.01 42.56
CA ASP A 273 8.17 0.83 42.86
C ASP A 273 8.81 0.38 44.18
N PRO A 274 10.15 0.27 44.22
CA PRO A 274 10.87 -0.19 45.41
C PRO A 274 10.71 0.75 46.59
#